data_b3698b2546f7f7c780604f379962dec9
#
_entry.id   b3698b2546f7f7c780604f379962dec9
#
_cell.length_a   1.000
_cell.length_b   1.000
_cell.length_c   1.000
_cell.angle_alpha   90.00
_cell.angle_beta   90.00
_cell.angle_gamma   90.00
#
_symmetry.space_group_name_H-M   'P 1'
#
loop_
_entity.id
_entity.type
_entity.pdbx_description
1 polymer ?
#
loop_
_entity_poly.entity_id
_entity_poly.type
_entity_poly.pdbx_seq_one_letter_code
_entity_poly.pdbx_strand_id
1 'polypeptide(L)'
;MDAAFKKSFAPEPLAVTDPVPKYTGLAPETTAFDIDGVIADTMRLFVDIARESFRIDHLRYEDITSYNLEECLDIAPAVIDAIIQQIIAGTHAPQLHAIAGCCQTMARFGRNGHPVRFVTARPEADVIRTWLENTLPLGAGQIEVVATGSFDAKATVLRSEGIHIFVEDRLETCFLLSQAGITPILFAQPWNRSPHPFREVSSWEEIASLLAE
;
A
#
# COMPACT_ATOMS: atom_id res chain seq x y z
N MET A 1 33.01 -11.59 -15.56
CA MET A 1 33.05 -10.19 -15.94
C MET A 1 31.60 -9.76 -16.06
N ASP A 2 30.97 -8.96 -15.18
CA ASP A 2 31.47 -7.95 -14.27
C ASP A 2 30.72 -8.02 -12.92
N ALA A 3 31.53 -7.89 -11.86
CA ALA A 3 31.06 -7.77 -10.49
C ALA A 3 30.89 -6.27 -10.17
N ALA A 4 29.71 -5.72 -10.44
CA ALA A 4 29.44 -4.33 -10.11
C ALA A 4 27.95 -4.06 -9.89
N PHE A 5 27.34 -4.62 -8.83
CA PHE A 5 26.11 -4.02 -8.23
C PHE A 5 25.85 -4.63 -6.84
N LYS A 6 26.82 -4.51 -5.92
CA LYS A 6 26.57 -4.62 -4.49
C LYS A 6 27.04 -3.33 -3.83
N LYS A 7 26.26 -2.27 -3.92
CA LYS A 7 26.33 -1.16 -2.98
C LYS A 7 25.20 -1.33 -1.98
N SER A 8 25.55 -1.81 -0.80
CA SER A 8 24.77 -1.69 0.42
C SER A 8 24.52 -0.20 0.67
N PHE A 9 23.31 0.26 0.45
CA PHE A 9 22.84 1.56 0.89
C PHE A 9 22.42 1.40 2.36
N ALA A 10 23.34 1.64 3.28
CA ALA A 10 22.95 2.01 4.64
C ALA A 10 22.60 3.50 4.57
N PRO A 11 21.34 3.91 4.83
CA PRO A 11 21.01 5.33 4.90
C PRO A 11 21.71 5.95 6.10
N GLU A 12 22.49 7.01 5.87
CA GLU A 12 22.93 7.88 6.98
C GLU A 12 21.69 8.45 7.68
N PRO A 13 21.71 8.60 9.01
CA PRO A 13 20.60 9.21 9.73
C PRO A 13 20.47 10.68 9.30
N LEU A 14 19.50 10.98 8.46
CA LEU A 14 19.14 12.34 8.08
C LEU A 14 18.62 13.06 9.33
N ALA A 15 19.27 14.16 9.68
CA ALA A 15 18.78 15.10 10.69
C ALA A 15 17.42 15.63 10.24
N VAL A 16 16.35 15.22 10.91
CA VAL A 16 15.01 15.76 10.73
C VAL A 16 15.01 17.19 11.26
N THR A 17 15.10 18.19 10.36
CA THR A 17 15.18 19.60 10.73
C THR A 17 13.85 20.37 10.61
N ASP A 18 12.78 19.77 10.11
CA ASP A 18 11.48 20.42 10.03
C ASP A 18 10.44 19.72 10.91
N PRO A 19 9.65 20.47 11.70
CA PRO A 19 8.56 19.89 12.47
C PRO A 19 7.54 19.28 11.49
N VAL A 20 7.23 17.99 11.68
CA VAL A 20 6.12 17.31 11.01
C VAL A 20 4.89 18.22 11.10
N PRO A 21 4.23 18.58 9.98
CA PRO A 21 3.05 19.43 10.02
C PRO A 21 2.05 18.87 11.02
N LYS A 22 1.48 19.74 11.86
CA LYS A 22 0.43 19.32 12.79
C LYS A 22 -0.73 18.80 11.97
N TYR A 23 -0.98 17.49 12.08
CA TYR A 23 -2.14 16.87 11.45
C TYR A 23 -3.42 17.57 11.90
N THR A 24 -4.13 18.17 10.97
CA THR A 24 -5.49 18.70 11.19
C THR A 24 -6.57 17.63 10.96
N GLY A 25 -6.18 16.42 10.60
CA GLY A 25 -7.03 15.31 10.23
C GLY A 25 -6.84 14.90 8.75
N LEU A 26 -7.33 13.71 8.40
CA LEU A 26 -7.34 13.21 7.03
C LEU A 26 -8.55 13.79 6.30
N ALA A 27 -8.32 14.52 5.22
CA ALA A 27 -9.35 15.08 4.35
C ALA A 27 -9.23 14.51 2.93
N PRO A 28 -10.34 14.22 2.24
CA PRO A 28 -10.33 13.61 0.90
C PRO A 28 -9.52 14.41 -0.13
N GLU A 29 -9.52 15.73 -0.02
CA GLU A 29 -8.85 16.63 -0.96
C GLU A 29 -7.33 16.55 -0.93
N THR A 30 -6.77 16.15 0.22
CA THR A 30 -5.32 16.17 0.46
C THR A 30 -4.73 14.83 0.83
N THR A 31 -5.56 13.80 0.92
CA THR A 31 -5.16 12.44 1.34
C THR A 31 -5.41 11.44 0.22
N ALA A 32 -4.44 10.55 0.00
CA ALA A 32 -4.60 9.39 -0.86
C ALA A 32 -4.08 8.12 -0.16
N PHE A 33 -4.40 6.97 -0.73
CA PHE A 33 -4.11 5.66 -0.16
C PHE A 33 -3.40 4.78 -1.19
N ASP A 34 -2.43 3.98 -0.72
CA ASP A 34 -2.03 2.79 -1.47
C ASP A 34 -3.15 1.75 -1.46
N ILE A 35 -3.04 0.75 -2.28
CA ILE A 35 -4.07 -0.29 -2.41
C ILE A 35 -3.59 -1.59 -1.76
N ASP A 36 -2.49 -2.16 -2.25
CA ASP A 36 -1.98 -3.45 -1.80
C ASP A 36 -1.40 -3.33 -0.38
N GLY A 37 -1.88 -4.13 0.57
CA GLY A 37 -1.44 -4.05 1.97
C GLY A 37 -2.03 -2.89 2.79
N VAL A 38 -2.81 -1.98 2.17
CA VAL A 38 -3.53 -0.89 2.85
C VAL A 38 -5.04 -1.06 2.74
N ILE A 39 -5.58 -1.17 1.53
CA ILE A 39 -7.01 -1.42 1.27
C ILE A 39 -7.26 -2.91 1.07
N ALA A 40 -6.49 -3.51 0.16
CA ALA A 40 -6.59 -4.90 -0.24
C ALA A 40 -5.65 -5.77 0.60
N ASP A 41 -6.16 -6.87 1.16
CA ASP A 41 -5.37 -7.88 1.88
C ASP A 41 -4.65 -8.81 0.88
N THR A 42 -3.77 -8.20 0.08
CA THR A 42 -3.11 -8.85 -1.06
C THR A 42 -2.20 -9.99 -0.62
N MET A 43 -1.51 -9.84 0.51
CA MET A 43 -0.61 -10.90 1.00
C MET A 43 -1.37 -12.07 1.61
N ARG A 44 -2.59 -11.87 2.12
CA ARG A 44 -3.47 -12.99 2.50
C ARG A 44 -3.87 -13.79 1.26
N LEU A 45 -4.27 -13.10 0.20
CA LEU A 45 -4.58 -13.73 -1.08
C LEU A 45 -3.35 -14.48 -1.66
N PHE A 46 -2.15 -13.91 -1.53
CA PHE A 46 -0.91 -14.58 -1.93
C PHE A 46 -0.76 -15.94 -1.22
N VAL A 47 -0.94 -15.98 0.11
CA VAL A 47 -0.87 -17.21 0.91
C VAL A 47 -1.93 -18.23 0.48
N ASP A 48 -3.15 -17.77 0.20
CA ASP A 48 -4.25 -18.65 -0.23
C ASP A 48 -3.97 -19.25 -1.61
N ILE A 49 -3.49 -18.46 -2.58
CA ILE A 49 -3.09 -18.97 -3.90
C ILE A 49 -1.91 -19.95 -3.78
N ALA A 50 -0.90 -19.64 -2.95
CA ALA A 50 0.23 -20.53 -2.70
C ALA A 50 -0.25 -21.92 -2.22
N ARG A 51 -1.20 -21.93 -1.28
CA ARG A 51 -1.80 -23.15 -0.75
C ARG A 51 -2.64 -23.90 -1.78
N GLU A 52 -3.58 -23.21 -2.42
CA GLU A 52 -4.58 -23.83 -3.28
C GLU A 52 -4.01 -24.28 -4.63
N SER A 53 -3.22 -23.42 -5.27
CA SER A 53 -2.74 -23.64 -6.62
C SER A 53 -1.36 -24.31 -6.69
N PHE A 54 -0.51 -24.06 -5.67
CA PHE A 54 0.88 -24.58 -5.66
C PHE A 54 1.17 -25.61 -4.57
N ARG A 55 0.16 -25.95 -3.72
CA ARG A 55 0.28 -26.93 -2.63
C ARG A 55 1.35 -26.57 -1.59
N ILE A 56 1.52 -25.29 -1.32
CA ILE A 56 2.45 -24.75 -0.33
C ILE A 56 1.64 -24.51 0.96
N ASP A 57 1.49 -25.54 1.78
CA ASP A 57 0.60 -25.51 2.95
C ASP A 57 1.26 -24.94 4.22
N HIS A 58 2.58 -24.80 4.23
CA HIS A 58 3.35 -24.35 5.39
C HIS A 58 3.48 -22.83 5.49
N LEU A 59 3.21 -22.10 4.41
CA LEU A 59 3.32 -20.64 4.37
C LEU A 59 2.23 -19.98 5.22
N ARG A 60 2.64 -19.02 6.06
CA ARG A 60 1.75 -18.19 6.86
C ARG A 60 1.93 -16.73 6.49
N TYR A 61 0.92 -15.93 6.77
CA TYR A 61 0.97 -14.48 6.57
C TYR A 61 2.12 -13.82 7.34
N GLU A 62 2.37 -14.28 8.57
CA GLU A 62 3.41 -13.77 9.47
C GLU A 62 4.83 -14.11 9.02
N ASP A 63 5.01 -15.05 8.09
CA ASP A 63 6.31 -15.40 7.52
C ASP A 63 6.76 -14.37 6.47
N ILE A 64 5.84 -13.52 5.98
CA ILE A 64 6.13 -12.44 5.04
C ILE A 64 6.72 -11.27 5.81
N THR A 65 8.02 -11.32 6.10
CA THR A 65 8.72 -10.32 6.93
C THR A 65 9.56 -9.33 6.13
N SER A 66 9.59 -9.45 4.80
CA SER A 66 10.22 -8.51 3.88
C SER A 66 9.26 -8.20 2.73
N TYR A 67 9.31 -6.97 2.23
CA TYR A 67 8.60 -6.58 1.01
C TYR A 67 9.13 -7.34 -0.22
N ASN A 68 10.42 -7.66 -0.24
CA ASN A 68 11.00 -8.59 -1.19
C ASN A 68 10.78 -10.03 -0.71
N LEU A 69 9.77 -10.68 -1.29
CA LEU A 69 9.34 -12.02 -0.87
C LEU A 69 10.43 -13.09 -0.99
N GLU A 70 11.37 -12.93 -1.92
CA GLU A 70 12.51 -13.86 -2.06
C GLU A 70 13.48 -13.83 -0.88
N GLU A 71 13.48 -12.75 -0.09
CA GLU A 71 14.34 -12.62 1.08
C GLU A 71 13.79 -13.34 2.33
N CYS A 72 12.49 -13.58 2.36
CA CYS A 72 11.84 -14.11 3.57
C CYS A 72 11.10 -15.44 3.36
N LEU A 73 10.84 -15.83 2.11
CA LEU A 73 10.08 -17.05 1.82
C LEU A 73 10.97 -18.12 1.21
N ASP A 74 10.89 -19.35 1.76
CA ASP A 74 11.51 -20.55 1.17
C ASP A 74 10.60 -21.11 0.05
N ILE A 75 10.42 -20.30 -1.00
CA ILE A 75 9.60 -20.62 -2.17
C ILE A 75 10.42 -20.27 -3.42
N ALA A 76 10.36 -21.12 -4.45
CA ALA A 76 11.07 -20.85 -5.70
C ALA A 76 10.62 -19.50 -6.30
N PRO A 77 11.54 -18.61 -6.73
CA PRO A 77 11.22 -17.30 -7.30
C PRO A 77 10.17 -17.36 -8.42
N ALA A 78 10.25 -18.35 -9.29
CA ALA A 78 9.28 -18.54 -10.38
C ALA A 78 7.84 -18.79 -9.88
N VAL A 79 7.68 -19.37 -8.68
CA VAL A 79 6.36 -19.57 -8.07
C VAL A 79 5.86 -18.27 -7.46
N ILE A 80 6.74 -17.50 -6.80
CA ILE A 80 6.41 -16.17 -6.28
C ILE A 80 5.92 -15.29 -7.44
N ASP A 81 6.68 -15.22 -8.53
CA ASP A 81 6.31 -14.46 -9.72
C ASP A 81 4.98 -14.91 -10.31
N ALA A 82 4.75 -16.24 -10.42
CA ALA A 82 3.52 -16.78 -10.96
C ALA A 82 2.28 -16.40 -10.10
N ILE A 83 2.41 -16.37 -8.78
CA ILE A 83 1.34 -15.92 -7.87
C ILE A 83 1.09 -14.43 -8.04
N ILE A 84 2.14 -13.61 -8.04
CA ILE A 84 2.02 -12.16 -8.22
C ILE A 84 1.36 -11.82 -9.56
N GLN A 85 1.73 -12.49 -10.65
CA GLN A 85 1.10 -12.29 -11.95
C GLN A 85 -0.39 -12.64 -11.94
N GLN A 86 -0.81 -13.69 -11.25
CA GLN A 86 -2.23 -14.04 -11.11
C GLN A 86 -3.01 -12.97 -10.32
N ILE A 87 -2.39 -12.40 -9.27
CA ILE A 87 -2.98 -11.33 -8.47
C ILE A 87 -3.15 -10.06 -9.34
N ILE A 88 -2.10 -9.65 -10.06
CA ILE A 88 -2.14 -8.47 -10.93
C ILE A 88 -3.16 -8.64 -12.06
N ALA A 89 -3.23 -9.82 -12.67
CA ALA A 89 -4.20 -10.14 -13.72
C ALA A 89 -5.65 -10.21 -13.22
N GLY A 90 -5.88 -10.20 -11.89
CA GLY A 90 -7.22 -10.28 -11.31
C GLY A 90 -7.88 -11.66 -11.41
N THR A 91 -7.10 -12.71 -11.69
CA THR A 91 -7.61 -14.08 -11.80
C THR A 91 -8.34 -14.54 -10.53
N HIS A 92 -7.91 -14.02 -9.38
CA HIS A 92 -8.45 -14.30 -8.05
C HIS A 92 -9.16 -13.08 -7.42
N ALA A 93 -9.61 -12.10 -8.23
CA ALA A 93 -10.26 -10.90 -7.71
C ALA A 93 -11.46 -11.17 -6.79
N PRO A 94 -12.30 -12.21 -7.01
CA PRO A 94 -13.39 -12.53 -6.09
C PRO A 94 -12.93 -12.99 -4.69
N GLN A 95 -11.71 -13.50 -4.55
CA GLN A 95 -11.11 -13.94 -3.29
C GLN A 95 -10.30 -12.82 -2.59
N LEU A 96 -10.04 -11.72 -3.29
CA LEU A 96 -9.36 -10.57 -2.70
C LEU A 96 -10.31 -9.85 -1.75
N HIS A 97 -9.95 -9.73 -0.49
CA HIS A 97 -10.73 -9.07 0.53
C HIS A 97 -10.15 -7.70 0.88
N ALA A 98 -11.03 -6.77 1.27
CA ALA A 98 -10.58 -5.53 1.91
C ALA A 98 -10.10 -5.84 3.34
N ILE A 99 -9.06 -5.13 3.77
CA ILE A 99 -8.59 -5.21 5.16
C ILE A 99 -9.72 -4.81 6.11
N ALA A 100 -9.83 -5.50 7.24
CA ALA A 100 -10.92 -5.31 8.20
C ALA A 100 -11.06 -3.83 8.63
N GLY A 101 -12.30 -3.33 8.70
CA GLY A 101 -12.61 -1.94 9.03
C GLY A 101 -12.49 -0.94 7.85
N CYS A 102 -11.85 -1.32 6.74
CA CYS A 102 -11.64 -0.44 5.59
C CYS A 102 -12.96 0.10 5.03
N CYS A 103 -13.92 -0.76 4.72
CA CYS A 103 -15.18 -0.36 4.11
C CYS A 103 -15.95 0.65 4.97
N GLN A 104 -16.02 0.46 6.29
CA GLN A 104 -16.69 1.37 7.21
C GLN A 104 -16.02 2.75 7.24
N THR A 105 -14.70 2.77 7.23
CA THR A 105 -13.92 4.00 7.25
C THR A 105 -14.02 4.73 5.92
N MET A 106 -13.96 4.02 4.78
CA MET A 106 -14.14 4.60 3.45
C MET A 106 -15.53 5.19 3.25
N ALA A 107 -16.59 4.54 3.78
CA ALA A 107 -17.94 5.11 3.77
C ALA A 107 -18.03 6.45 4.50
N ARG A 108 -17.25 6.64 5.57
CA ARG A 108 -17.19 7.92 6.29
C ARG A 108 -16.36 8.95 5.53
N PHE A 109 -15.22 8.53 4.97
CA PHE A 109 -14.31 9.39 4.23
C PHE A 109 -14.97 9.96 2.95
N GLY A 110 -15.77 9.15 2.23
CA GLY A 110 -16.46 9.56 1.01
C GLY A 110 -17.79 10.31 1.22
N ARG A 111 -18.22 10.58 2.47
CA ARG A 111 -19.57 11.17 2.73
C ARG A 111 -19.83 12.50 2.06
N ASN A 112 -18.83 13.31 1.88
CA ASN A 112 -18.96 14.65 1.29
C ASN A 112 -18.97 14.65 -0.24
N GLY A 113 -18.99 13.47 -0.88
CA GLY A 113 -19.03 13.33 -2.33
C GLY A 113 -17.70 13.63 -3.04
N HIS A 114 -16.65 13.95 -2.29
CA HIS A 114 -15.30 14.12 -2.86
C HIS A 114 -14.75 12.80 -3.37
N PRO A 115 -13.98 12.83 -4.47
CA PRO A 115 -13.25 11.66 -4.92
C PRO A 115 -12.26 11.17 -3.87
N VAL A 116 -12.17 9.86 -3.70
CA VAL A 116 -11.13 9.20 -2.91
C VAL A 116 -10.06 8.72 -3.86
N ARG A 117 -8.82 9.13 -3.61
CA ARG A 117 -7.68 8.83 -4.48
C ARG A 117 -6.90 7.65 -4.00
N PHE A 118 -6.64 6.74 -4.93
CA PHE A 118 -5.83 5.55 -4.74
C PHE A 118 -4.66 5.60 -5.72
N VAL A 119 -3.43 5.45 -5.22
CA VAL A 119 -2.22 5.47 -6.04
C VAL A 119 -1.43 4.20 -5.81
N THR A 120 -1.35 3.35 -6.82
CA THR A 120 -0.72 2.04 -6.73
C THR A 120 0.50 1.92 -7.64
N ALA A 121 1.47 1.09 -7.26
CA ALA A 121 2.61 0.73 -8.10
C ALA A 121 2.29 -0.31 -9.17
N ARG A 122 1.07 -0.83 -9.23
CA ARG A 122 0.63 -1.75 -10.30
C ARG A 122 0.85 -1.12 -11.68
N PRO A 123 1.13 -1.93 -12.72
CA PRO A 123 1.35 -1.40 -14.06
C PRO A 123 0.08 -0.83 -14.70
N GLU A 124 -1.10 -1.35 -14.33
CA GLU A 124 -2.41 -0.97 -14.88
C GLU A 124 -3.46 -0.84 -13.79
N ALA A 125 -4.40 0.10 -13.97
CA ALA A 125 -5.42 0.43 -12.98
C ALA A 125 -6.71 -0.39 -13.12
N ASP A 126 -7.07 -0.86 -14.31
CA ASP A 126 -8.45 -1.28 -14.63
C ASP A 126 -8.96 -2.44 -13.77
N VAL A 127 -8.13 -3.47 -13.57
CA VAL A 127 -8.49 -4.63 -12.77
C VAL A 127 -8.74 -4.22 -11.32
N ILE A 128 -7.81 -3.48 -10.74
CA ILE A 128 -7.92 -3.10 -9.33
C ILE A 128 -8.96 -2.00 -9.08
N ARG A 129 -9.19 -1.11 -10.07
CA ARG A 129 -10.30 -0.15 -10.03
C ARG A 129 -11.64 -0.86 -9.98
N THR A 130 -11.86 -1.83 -10.86
CA THR A 130 -13.09 -2.64 -10.87
C THR A 130 -13.31 -3.34 -9.54
N TRP A 131 -12.25 -3.87 -8.93
CA TRP A 131 -12.32 -4.49 -7.62
C TRP A 131 -12.70 -3.47 -6.53
N LEU A 132 -12.10 -2.27 -6.51
CA LEU A 132 -12.43 -1.20 -5.56
C LEU A 132 -13.89 -0.77 -5.69
N GLU A 133 -14.39 -0.58 -6.93
CA GLU A 133 -15.78 -0.20 -7.21
C GLU A 133 -16.81 -1.25 -6.73
N ASN A 134 -16.43 -2.52 -6.78
CA ASN A 134 -17.30 -3.61 -6.30
C ASN A 134 -17.19 -3.84 -4.78
N THR A 135 -16.12 -3.35 -4.14
CA THR A 135 -15.80 -3.68 -2.74
C THR A 135 -16.10 -2.51 -1.80
N LEU A 136 -15.75 -1.28 -2.22
CA LEU A 136 -15.87 -0.12 -1.34
C LEU A 136 -17.27 0.50 -1.45
N PRO A 137 -17.88 0.94 -0.34
CA PRO A 137 -19.17 1.59 -0.31
C PRO A 137 -19.06 3.07 -0.70
N LEU A 138 -18.46 3.34 -1.86
CA LEU A 138 -18.28 4.67 -2.44
C LEU A 138 -19.21 4.81 -3.66
N GLY A 139 -19.69 6.02 -3.90
CA GLY A 139 -20.57 6.31 -5.02
C GLY A 139 -19.85 6.26 -6.38
N ALA A 140 -20.65 6.16 -7.44
CA ALA A 140 -20.13 6.23 -8.80
C ALA A 140 -19.36 7.54 -9.02
N GLY A 141 -18.14 7.43 -9.53
CA GLY A 141 -17.24 8.56 -9.76
C GLY A 141 -16.47 9.06 -8.52
N GLN A 142 -16.64 8.42 -7.37
CA GLN A 142 -15.85 8.75 -6.17
C GLN A 142 -14.53 7.96 -6.07
N ILE A 143 -14.26 7.02 -6.94
CA ILE A 143 -13.03 6.21 -6.92
C ILE A 143 -12.11 6.68 -8.05
N GLU A 144 -11.02 7.36 -7.69
CA GLU A 144 -9.96 7.75 -8.60
C GLU A 144 -8.74 6.86 -8.38
N VAL A 145 -8.30 6.12 -9.41
CA VAL A 145 -7.16 5.21 -9.33
C VAL A 145 -6.10 5.62 -10.32
N VAL A 146 -4.89 5.83 -9.81
CA VAL A 146 -3.68 6.06 -10.62
C VAL A 146 -2.71 4.91 -10.44
N ALA A 147 -2.44 4.20 -11.53
CA ALA A 147 -1.40 3.18 -11.60
C ALA A 147 -0.10 3.82 -12.09
N THR A 148 0.94 3.76 -11.28
CA THR A 148 2.22 4.41 -11.57
C THR A 148 3.23 3.49 -12.27
N GLY A 149 3.02 2.19 -12.22
CA GLY A 149 3.95 1.19 -12.75
C GLY A 149 5.26 1.06 -11.95
N SER A 150 5.47 1.91 -10.95
CA SER A 150 6.65 1.86 -10.08
C SER A 150 6.40 2.58 -8.75
N PHE A 151 7.17 2.20 -7.72
CA PHE A 151 7.11 2.88 -6.41
C PHE A 151 7.65 4.31 -6.47
N ASP A 152 8.71 4.56 -7.24
CA ASP A 152 9.39 5.85 -7.33
C ASP A 152 8.51 6.93 -7.97
N ALA A 153 7.61 6.53 -8.87
CA ALA A 153 6.72 7.47 -9.55
C ALA A 153 5.59 8.00 -8.65
N LYS A 154 5.27 7.33 -7.53
CA LYS A 154 4.20 7.74 -6.61
C LYS A 154 4.36 9.19 -6.13
N ALA A 155 5.57 9.59 -5.72
CA ALA A 155 5.83 10.94 -5.21
C ALA A 155 5.49 12.03 -6.23
N THR A 156 5.83 11.82 -7.50
CA THR A 156 5.55 12.77 -8.56
C THR A 156 4.04 12.92 -8.80
N VAL A 157 3.33 11.79 -8.87
CA VAL A 157 1.87 11.77 -9.05
C VAL A 157 1.17 12.46 -7.89
N LEU A 158 1.48 12.08 -6.65
CA LEU A 158 0.85 12.66 -5.46
C LEU A 158 1.03 14.17 -5.39
N ARG A 159 2.22 14.68 -5.71
CA ARG A 159 2.47 16.12 -5.76
C ARG A 159 1.67 16.83 -6.85
N SER A 160 1.59 16.27 -8.06
CA SER A 160 0.81 16.87 -9.16
C SER A 160 -0.69 16.92 -8.86
N GLU A 161 -1.19 15.98 -8.05
CA GLU A 161 -2.58 15.91 -7.61
C GLU A 161 -2.88 16.73 -6.32
N GLY A 162 -1.88 17.43 -5.78
CA GLY A 162 -2.03 18.24 -4.56
C GLY A 162 -2.21 17.40 -3.28
N ILE A 163 -1.76 16.16 -3.30
CA ILE A 163 -1.82 15.26 -2.15
C ILE A 163 -0.66 15.55 -1.20
N HIS A 164 -0.99 15.72 0.07
CA HIS A 164 -0.02 16.02 1.13
C HIS A 164 0.14 14.88 2.14
N ILE A 165 -0.82 13.97 2.20
CA ILE A 165 -0.83 12.82 3.10
C ILE A 165 -1.05 11.56 2.28
N PHE A 166 -0.25 10.53 2.54
CA PHE A 166 -0.38 9.23 1.87
C PHE A 166 -0.27 8.08 2.85
N VAL A 167 -1.25 7.17 2.83
CA VAL A 167 -1.22 5.95 3.65
C VAL A 167 -0.57 4.86 2.81
N GLU A 168 0.50 4.26 3.33
CA GLU A 168 1.40 3.36 2.61
C GLU A 168 1.85 2.22 3.53
N ASP A 169 2.06 1.02 3.00
CA ASP A 169 2.57 -0.14 3.74
C ASP A 169 4.05 -0.44 3.45
N ARG A 170 4.61 0.14 2.39
CA ARG A 170 6.02 -0.05 2.04
C ARG A 170 6.90 1.02 2.64
N LEU A 171 7.76 0.63 3.60
CA LEU A 171 8.56 1.57 4.38
C LEU A 171 9.53 2.41 3.51
N GLU A 172 10.15 1.82 2.48
CA GLU A 172 11.04 2.56 1.58
C GLU A 172 10.28 3.64 0.81
N THR A 173 9.03 3.37 0.42
CA THR A 173 8.16 4.38 -0.22
C THR A 173 7.86 5.51 0.75
N CYS A 174 7.62 5.23 2.04
CA CYS A 174 7.43 6.27 3.05
C CYS A 174 8.63 7.22 3.14
N PHE A 175 9.87 6.70 3.09
CA PHE A 175 11.07 7.54 3.07
C PHE A 175 11.14 8.41 1.81
N LEU A 176 10.85 7.87 0.63
CA LEU A 176 10.82 8.63 -0.63
C LEU A 176 9.77 9.74 -0.60
N LEU A 177 8.57 9.45 -0.10
CA LEU A 177 7.48 10.41 0.03
C LEU A 177 7.83 11.54 0.99
N SER A 178 8.41 11.22 2.14
CA SER A 178 8.87 12.22 3.11
C SER A 178 9.91 13.16 2.51
N GLN A 179 10.88 12.65 1.76
CA GLN A 179 11.87 13.47 1.04
C GLN A 179 11.22 14.38 -0.02
N ALA A 180 10.10 13.95 -0.59
CA ALA A 180 9.34 14.73 -1.56
C ALA A 180 8.38 15.75 -0.92
N GLY A 181 8.34 15.88 0.41
CA GLY A 181 7.46 16.78 1.15
C GLY A 181 6.02 16.27 1.31
N ILE A 182 5.79 14.98 1.12
CA ILE A 182 4.52 14.31 1.38
C ILE A 182 4.62 13.63 2.75
N THR A 183 3.60 13.75 3.56
CA THR A 183 3.56 13.13 4.88
C THR A 183 3.05 11.70 4.78
N PRO A 184 3.90 10.67 4.99
CA PRO A 184 3.44 9.31 4.98
C PRO A 184 2.81 8.94 6.33
N ILE A 185 1.79 8.08 6.26
CA ILE A 185 1.28 7.30 7.40
C ILE A 185 1.57 5.85 7.07
N LEU A 186 2.41 5.20 7.87
CA LEU A 186 2.74 3.81 7.66
C LEU A 186 1.62 2.93 8.20
N PHE A 187 1.02 2.12 7.32
CA PHE A 187 0.11 1.06 7.72
C PHE A 187 0.91 -0.18 8.11
N ALA A 188 0.84 -0.54 9.38
CA ALA A 188 1.66 -1.57 9.98
C ALA A 188 1.36 -2.96 9.40
N GLN A 189 2.40 -3.58 8.84
CA GLN A 189 2.36 -4.92 8.26
C GLN A 189 3.58 -5.74 8.73
N PRO A 190 3.59 -7.07 8.65
CA PRO A 190 4.75 -7.87 9.07
C PRO A 190 6.05 -7.50 8.35
N TRP A 191 5.99 -7.02 7.11
CA TRP A 191 7.14 -6.71 6.25
C TRP A 191 7.73 -5.31 6.44
N ASN A 192 7.16 -4.46 7.32
CA ASN A 192 7.63 -3.09 7.48
C ASN A 192 8.01 -2.73 8.93
N ARG A 193 8.57 -3.69 9.69
CA ARG A 193 8.84 -3.56 11.13
C ARG A 193 10.19 -2.93 11.49
N SER A 194 10.94 -2.41 10.52
CA SER A 194 12.18 -1.68 10.79
C SER A 194 11.92 -0.34 11.46
N PRO A 195 12.85 0.19 12.28
CA PRO A 195 12.70 1.50 12.91
C PRO A 195 12.51 2.63 11.89
N HIS A 196 11.55 3.53 12.13
CA HIS A 196 11.22 4.66 11.27
C HIS A 196 10.65 5.85 12.08
N PRO A 197 10.67 7.09 11.54
CA PRO A 197 10.17 8.28 12.23
C PRO A 197 8.69 8.58 11.93
N PHE A 198 8.00 7.77 11.11
CA PHE A 198 6.67 8.07 10.60
C PHE A 198 5.58 7.75 11.61
N ARG A 199 4.42 8.39 11.46
CA ARG A 199 3.21 7.97 12.14
C ARG A 199 2.83 6.58 11.63
N GLU A 200 2.65 5.65 12.56
CA GLU A 200 2.20 4.29 12.29
C GLU A 200 0.74 4.11 12.71
N VAL A 201 0.00 3.34 11.94
CA VAL A 201 -1.34 2.86 12.25
C VAL A 201 -1.40 1.35 11.99
N SER A 202 -2.09 0.62 12.85
CA SER A 202 -2.17 -0.85 12.78
C SER A 202 -3.56 -1.35 12.36
N SER A 203 -4.52 -0.44 12.22
CA SER A 203 -5.88 -0.79 11.86
C SER A 203 -6.62 0.36 11.18
N TRP A 204 -7.74 0.03 10.53
CA TRP A 204 -8.62 1.00 9.93
C TRP A 204 -9.43 1.80 10.95
N GLU A 205 -9.60 1.31 12.19
CA GLU A 205 -10.17 2.06 13.31
C GLU A 205 -9.24 3.20 13.72
N GLU A 206 -7.92 2.98 13.70
CA GLU A 206 -6.95 4.05 13.95
C GLU A 206 -6.99 5.09 12.83
N ILE A 207 -7.06 4.69 11.55
CA ILE A 207 -7.28 5.62 10.44
C ILE A 207 -8.60 6.40 10.63
N ALA A 208 -9.68 5.73 11.04
CA ALA A 208 -10.97 6.38 11.28
C ALA A 208 -10.90 7.47 12.37
N SER A 209 -10.02 7.32 13.35
CA SER A 209 -9.78 8.33 14.39
C SER A 209 -9.03 9.57 13.90
N LEU A 210 -8.40 9.48 12.72
CA LEU A 210 -7.66 10.56 12.09
C LEU A 210 -8.48 11.37 11.09
N LEU A 211 -9.71 10.94 10.77
CA LEU A 211 -10.55 11.67 9.83
C LEU A 211 -10.85 13.07 10.37
N ALA A 212 -10.80 14.08 9.48
CA ALA A 212 -11.29 15.41 9.80
C ALA A 212 -12.81 15.34 10.07
N GLU A 213 -13.27 16.15 11.05
CA GLU A 213 -14.71 16.27 11.38
C GLU A 213 -15.49 16.99 10.29
#